data_a0cf6ec5d385b4efd349e94666e52c4c
#
_entry.id   a0cf6ec5d385b4efd349e94666e52c4c
#
_cell.length_a   1.000
_cell.length_b   1.000
_cell.length_c   1.000
_cell.angle_alpha   90.00
_cell.angle_beta   90.00
_cell.angle_gamma   90.00
#
_symmetry.space_group_name_H-M   'P 1'
#
loop_
_entity.id
_entity.type
_entity.pdbx_description
1 polymer ?
#
loop_
_entity_poly.entity_id
_entity_poly.type
_entity_poly.pdbx_seq_one_letter_code
_entity_poly.pdbx_strand_id
1 'polypeptide(L)'
;MKSKLLILCVFFSVGANAYTCSGKVKGVSIEAKTGDVLVESIGPLSWPRLCKVDSEYDGISPEACRIVYSTLLTAQSTGKDVTLWFNDSKDCSAASHPSWQWLTGWYFGPKLSV
;
A
#
# COMPACT_ATOMS: atom_id res chain seq x y z
N MET A 1 25.97 -51.72 0.21
CA MET A 1 26.41 -50.32 0.22
C MET A 1 25.25 -49.44 -0.10
N LYS A 2 24.76 -48.77 0.89
CA LYS A 2 23.54 -47.98 0.73
C LYS A 2 23.92 -46.55 0.39
N SER A 3 23.70 -46.17 -0.88
CA SER A 3 23.71 -44.78 -1.24
C SER A 3 22.49 -44.11 -0.62
N LYS A 4 22.71 -43.36 0.41
CA LYS A 4 21.66 -42.49 0.92
C LYS A 4 21.55 -41.33 -0.05
N LEU A 5 20.50 -41.37 -0.87
CA LEU A 5 20.10 -40.23 -1.64
C LEU A 5 19.59 -39.20 -0.65
N LEU A 6 20.42 -38.28 -0.29
CA LEU A 6 19.97 -37.09 0.44
C LEU A 6 19.26 -36.22 -0.58
N ILE A 7 17.95 -36.36 -0.64
CA ILE A 7 17.13 -35.39 -1.36
C ILE A 7 17.14 -34.14 -0.50
N LEU A 8 18.06 -33.26 -0.81
CA LEU A 8 18.00 -31.92 -0.28
C LEU A 8 16.84 -31.24 -0.99
N CYS A 9 15.67 -31.31 -0.36
CA CYS A 9 14.57 -30.44 -0.75
C CYS A 9 14.96 -29.04 -0.40
N VAL A 10 15.64 -28.36 -1.30
CA VAL A 10 15.81 -26.92 -1.21
C VAL A 10 14.44 -26.36 -1.54
N PHE A 11 13.67 -26.10 -0.49
CA PHE A 11 12.50 -25.27 -0.63
C PHE A 11 12.98 -23.86 -0.94
N PHE A 12 13.09 -23.55 -2.23
CA PHE A 12 13.04 -22.17 -2.61
C PHE A 12 11.63 -21.71 -2.33
N SER A 13 11.41 -21.19 -1.16
CA SER A 13 10.24 -20.36 -0.97
C SER A 13 10.46 -19.15 -1.88
N VAL A 14 9.90 -19.21 -3.09
CA VAL A 14 9.63 -18.02 -3.87
C VAL A 14 8.50 -17.36 -3.10
N GLY A 15 8.82 -16.85 -1.90
CA GLY A 15 7.91 -16.08 -1.11
C GLY A 15 7.61 -14.82 -1.90
N ALA A 16 6.34 -14.60 -2.22
CA ALA A 16 5.89 -13.25 -2.43
C ALA A 16 6.46 -12.45 -1.27
N ASN A 17 7.38 -11.50 -1.55
CA ASN A 17 7.95 -10.64 -0.53
C ASN A 17 6.89 -9.63 -0.12
N ALA A 18 5.88 -10.13 0.64
CA ALA A 18 4.89 -9.27 1.24
C ALA A 18 5.59 -8.35 2.23
N TYR A 19 5.31 -7.06 2.13
CA TYR A 19 5.84 -6.07 3.05
C TYR A 19 4.74 -5.07 3.42
N THR A 20 4.98 -4.31 4.46
CA THR A 20 4.07 -3.27 4.90
C THR A 20 4.78 -1.91 4.88
N CYS A 21 4.01 -0.87 4.59
CA CYS A 21 4.45 0.50 4.74
C CYS A 21 3.54 1.20 5.76
N SER A 22 4.13 1.77 6.79
CA SER A 22 3.40 2.36 7.90
C SER A 22 3.93 3.74 8.22
N GLY A 23 3.09 4.58 8.79
CA GLY A 23 3.50 5.86 9.31
C GLY A 23 2.37 6.86 9.43
N LYS A 24 2.74 8.09 9.78
CA LYS A 24 1.82 9.21 9.92
C LYS A 24 1.24 9.62 8.57
N VAL A 25 0.01 10.06 8.58
CA VAL A 25 -0.71 10.55 7.41
C VAL A 25 -0.68 12.08 7.44
N LYS A 26 -0.19 12.67 6.34
CA LYS A 26 -0.15 14.13 6.18
C LYS A 26 -0.65 14.51 4.80
N GLY A 27 -1.45 15.57 4.72
CA GLY A 27 -1.86 16.16 3.46
C GLY A 27 -2.77 15.30 2.63
N VAL A 28 -3.83 14.75 3.23
CA VAL A 28 -4.87 14.00 2.49
C VAL A 28 -5.53 14.93 1.48
N SER A 29 -5.54 14.52 0.21
CA SER A 29 -5.94 15.37 -0.92
C SER A 29 -6.75 14.61 -1.94
N ILE A 30 -7.55 15.34 -2.70
CA ILE A 30 -8.25 14.83 -3.88
C ILE A 30 -7.86 15.70 -5.07
N GLU A 31 -7.47 15.06 -6.16
CA GLU A 31 -7.35 15.73 -7.45
C GLU A 31 -8.77 15.93 -8.01
N ALA A 32 -9.28 17.14 -7.93
CA ALA A 32 -10.69 17.41 -8.17
C ALA A 32 -11.16 17.05 -9.59
N LYS A 33 -10.29 17.17 -10.59
CA LYS A 33 -10.63 16.89 -11.99
C LYS A 33 -10.69 15.40 -12.34
N THR A 34 -10.02 14.56 -11.56
CA THR A 34 -9.90 13.13 -11.83
C THR A 34 -10.53 12.24 -10.77
N GLY A 35 -10.79 12.79 -9.60
CA GLY A 35 -11.27 12.01 -8.45
C GLY A 35 -10.19 11.17 -7.77
N ASP A 36 -8.93 11.39 -8.10
CA ASP A 36 -7.83 10.61 -7.54
C ASP A 36 -7.52 11.06 -6.11
N VAL A 37 -7.38 10.08 -5.22
CA VAL A 37 -6.95 10.33 -3.84
C VAL A 37 -5.44 10.27 -3.78
N LEU A 38 -4.84 11.36 -3.34
CA LEU A 38 -3.41 11.47 -3.09
C LEU A 38 -3.18 11.93 -1.65
N VAL A 39 -2.03 11.56 -1.12
CA VAL A 39 -1.63 11.95 0.24
C VAL A 39 -0.21 12.48 0.17
N GLU A 40 0.06 13.62 0.81
CA GLU A 40 1.42 14.17 0.83
C GLU A 40 2.42 13.16 1.35
N SER A 41 2.09 12.50 2.46
CA SER A 41 2.93 11.39 2.95
C SER A 41 2.12 10.40 3.79
N ILE A 42 2.48 9.14 3.65
CA ILE A 42 2.10 8.06 4.55
C ILE A 42 3.42 7.39 4.97
N GLY A 43 3.97 7.81 6.12
CA GLY A 43 5.30 7.37 6.53
C GLY A 43 6.34 7.65 5.44
N PRO A 44 7.02 6.62 4.91
CA PRO A 44 8.04 6.79 3.87
C PRO A 44 7.46 7.05 2.48
N LEU A 45 6.17 6.84 2.28
CA LEU A 45 5.52 7.03 0.98
C LEU A 45 5.27 8.51 0.75
N SER A 46 5.80 9.05 -0.34
CA SER A 46 5.66 10.45 -0.72
C SER A 46 4.71 10.58 -1.90
N TRP A 47 3.64 11.34 -1.71
CA TRP A 47 2.61 11.61 -2.71
C TRP A 47 2.10 10.35 -3.43
N PRO A 48 1.75 9.28 -2.70
CA PRO A 48 1.13 8.12 -3.33
C PRO A 48 -0.25 8.47 -3.88
N ARG A 49 -0.52 7.98 -5.09
CA ARG A 49 -1.83 8.03 -5.73
C ARG A 49 -2.53 6.70 -5.47
N LEU A 50 -3.61 6.69 -4.71
CA LEU A 50 -4.14 5.47 -4.12
C LEU A 50 -5.31 4.86 -4.90
N CYS A 51 -6.32 5.65 -5.18
CA CYS A 51 -7.58 5.16 -5.78
C CYS A 51 -8.38 6.35 -6.31
N LYS A 52 -9.55 6.03 -6.91
CA LYS A 52 -10.46 7.04 -7.48
C LYS A 52 -11.81 7.00 -6.77
N VAL A 53 -12.31 8.16 -6.39
CA VAL A 53 -13.64 8.25 -5.73
C VAL A 53 -14.80 8.25 -6.72
N ASP A 54 -14.55 8.38 -8.01
CA ASP A 54 -15.58 8.51 -9.06
C ASP A 54 -15.63 7.33 -10.03
N SER A 55 -14.66 6.45 -10.00
CA SER A 55 -14.62 5.29 -10.90
C SER A 55 -13.74 4.19 -10.32
N GLU A 56 -13.90 2.97 -10.82
CA GLU A 56 -13.04 1.86 -10.43
C GLU A 56 -11.62 2.05 -10.99
N TYR A 57 -10.63 1.73 -10.18
CA TYR A 57 -9.24 1.65 -10.61
C TYR A 57 -8.55 0.48 -9.87
N ASP A 58 -7.90 -0.38 -10.64
CA ASP A 58 -7.11 -1.51 -10.13
C ASP A 58 -7.86 -2.39 -9.11
N GLY A 59 -9.13 -2.66 -9.40
CA GLY A 59 -9.99 -3.47 -8.54
C GLY A 59 -10.55 -2.74 -7.32
N ILE A 60 -10.25 -1.45 -7.15
CA ILE A 60 -10.77 -0.65 -6.03
C ILE A 60 -12.00 0.11 -6.52
N SER A 61 -13.16 -0.20 -5.96
CA SER A 61 -14.42 0.49 -6.28
C SER A 61 -14.41 1.92 -5.74
N PRO A 62 -15.22 2.83 -6.33
CA PRO A 62 -15.40 4.17 -5.79
C PRO A 62 -15.85 4.18 -4.32
N GLU A 63 -16.72 3.27 -3.96
CA GLU A 63 -17.23 3.13 -2.59
C GLU A 63 -16.09 2.76 -1.63
N ALA A 64 -15.25 1.80 -2.00
CA ALA A 64 -14.08 1.42 -1.20
C ALA A 64 -13.08 2.59 -1.10
N CYS A 65 -12.87 3.32 -2.19
CA CYS A 65 -11.98 4.47 -2.20
C CYS A 65 -12.45 5.59 -1.27
N ARG A 66 -13.74 5.82 -1.19
CA ARG A 66 -14.32 6.80 -0.25
C ARG A 66 -14.06 6.41 1.21
N ILE A 67 -14.11 5.12 1.51
CA ILE A 67 -13.77 4.60 2.85
C ILE A 67 -12.27 4.75 3.12
N VAL A 68 -11.42 4.47 2.15
CA VAL A 68 -9.97 4.72 2.22
C VAL A 68 -9.70 6.19 2.54
N TYR A 69 -10.33 7.08 1.80
CA TYR A 69 -10.20 8.53 2.00
C TYR A 69 -10.62 8.93 3.42
N SER A 70 -11.77 8.45 3.87
CA SER A 70 -12.29 8.73 5.21
C SER A 70 -11.36 8.21 6.31
N THR A 71 -10.80 7.02 6.13
CA THR A 71 -9.85 6.43 7.08
C THR A 71 -8.56 7.28 7.16
N LEU A 72 -8.08 7.75 6.03
CA LEU A 72 -6.89 8.61 5.97
C LEU A 72 -7.13 9.96 6.65
N LEU A 73 -8.30 10.56 6.44
CA LEU A 73 -8.70 11.79 7.12
C LEU A 73 -8.75 11.60 8.64
N THR A 74 -9.29 10.47 9.09
CA THR A 74 -9.34 10.12 10.52
C THR A 74 -7.95 9.96 11.09
N ALA A 75 -7.06 9.28 10.39
CA ALA A 75 -5.67 9.12 10.81
C ALA A 75 -4.96 10.46 10.93
N GLN A 76 -5.11 11.32 9.93
CA GLN A 76 -4.52 12.66 9.93
C GLN A 76 -5.04 13.50 11.09
N SER A 77 -6.35 13.48 11.34
CA SER A 77 -6.99 14.28 12.38
C SER A 77 -6.63 13.82 13.79
N THR A 78 -6.42 12.53 13.97
CA THR A 78 -6.13 11.94 15.30
C THR A 78 -4.64 11.71 15.54
N GLY A 79 -3.79 11.94 14.55
CA GLY A 79 -2.35 11.70 14.65
C GLY A 79 -1.98 10.22 14.72
N LYS A 80 -2.85 9.33 14.28
CA LYS A 80 -2.59 7.89 14.28
C LYS A 80 -1.87 7.46 13.02
N ASP A 81 -1.05 6.43 13.15
CA ASP A 81 -0.40 5.79 12.02
C ASP A 81 -1.39 4.93 11.25
N VAL A 82 -1.13 4.75 9.97
CA VAL A 82 -1.80 3.72 9.16
C VAL A 82 -0.77 2.76 8.61
N THR A 83 -1.24 1.56 8.27
CA THR A 83 -0.42 0.52 7.65
C THR A 83 -1.09 0.07 6.37
N LEU A 84 -0.29 -0.04 5.31
CA LEU A 84 -0.67 -0.61 4.02
C LEU A 84 0.12 -1.89 3.78
N TRP A 85 -0.54 -2.92 3.27
CA TRP A 85 0.07 -4.20 2.92
C TRP A 85 0.25 -4.31 1.41
N PHE A 86 1.44 -4.78 1.01
CA PHE A 86 1.83 -4.94 -0.39
C PHE A 86 2.17 -6.39 -0.67
N ASN A 87 1.91 -6.84 -1.89
CA ASN A 87 2.17 -8.22 -2.34
C ASN A 87 3.14 -8.30 -3.52
N ASP A 88 3.82 -7.24 -3.84
CA ASP A 88 4.88 -7.24 -4.86
C ASP A 88 6.26 -7.46 -4.24
N SER A 89 7.30 -7.48 -5.06
CA SER A 89 8.68 -7.67 -4.61
C SER A 89 9.42 -6.37 -4.36
N LYS A 90 8.69 -5.26 -4.20
CA LYS A 90 9.26 -3.94 -3.97
C LYS A 90 9.44 -3.67 -2.47
N ASP A 91 9.69 -2.44 -2.10
CA ASP A 91 9.82 -1.97 -0.72
C ASP A 91 9.14 -0.59 -0.56
N CYS A 92 9.28 0.02 0.58
CA CYS A 92 8.66 1.32 0.87
C CYS A 92 9.47 2.52 0.39
N SER A 93 10.55 2.31 -0.37
CA SER A 93 11.42 3.39 -0.82
C SER A 93 10.79 4.24 -1.92
N ALA A 94 11.30 5.46 -2.06
CA ALA A 94 10.91 6.37 -3.15
C ALA A 94 11.23 5.78 -4.54
N ALA A 95 12.27 4.96 -4.65
CA ALA A 95 12.61 4.28 -5.90
C ALA A 95 11.56 3.26 -6.30
N SER A 96 10.99 2.54 -5.33
CA SER A 96 9.93 1.56 -5.57
C SER A 96 8.57 2.22 -5.79
N HIS A 97 8.31 3.33 -5.13
CA HIS A 97 7.03 4.04 -5.21
C HIS A 97 7.29 5.54 -5.47
N PRO A 98 7.56 5.90 -6.74
CA PRO A 98 7.81 7.30 -7.10
C PRO A 98 6.60 8.18 -6.80
N SER A 99 6.86 9.42 -6.36
CA SER A 99 5.83 10.42 -6.07
C SER A 99 4.93 10.67 -7.28
N TRP A 100 3.65 10.95 -7.02
CA TRP A 100 2.63 11.28 -8.00
C TRP A 100 2.19 10.12 -8.90
N GLN A 101 2.81 8.97 -8.78
CA GLN A 101 2.47 7.76 -9.52
C GLN A 101 1.45 6.92 -8.75
N TRP A 102 0.75 6.05 -9.47
CA TRP A 102 -0.13 5.08 -8.86
C TRP A 102 0.66 4.19 -7.91
N LEU A 103 0.15 4.06 -6.68
CA LEU A 103 0.70 3.14 -5.69
C LEU A 103 0.30 1.72 -6.08
N THR A 104 1.25 0.94 -6.53
CA THR A 104 1.01 -0.42 -7.03
C THR A 104 1.31 -1.46 -5.97
N GLY A 105 0.64 -2.61 -6.08
CA GLY A 105 0.90 -3.77 -5.24
C GLY A 105 0.25 -3.75 -3.86
N TRP A 106 -0.35 -2.65 -3.43
CA TRP A 106 -1.07 -2.64 -2.17
C TRP A 106 -2.44 -3.28 -2.35
N TYR A 107 -2.83 -4.10 -1.40
CA TYR A 107 -4.07 -4.86 -1.49
C TYR A 107 -4.90 -4.84 -0.21
N PHE A 108 -4.33 -4.37 0.88
CA PHE A 108 -5.00 -4.32 2.17
C PHE A 108 -4.60 -3.04 2.92
N GLY A 109 -5.57 -2.45 3.57
CA GLY A 109 -5.41 -1.20 4.30
C GLY A 109 -6.04 -0.02 3.55
N PRO A 110 -5.91 1.18 4.08
CA PRO A 110 -5.13 1.56 5.26
C PRO A 110 -5.75 1.03 6.55
N LYS A 111 -4.94 0.41 7.39
CA LYS A 111 -5.37 0.00 8.72
C LYS A 111 -4.98 1.09 9.71
N LEU A 112 -5.96 1.57 10.46
CA LEU A 112 -5.72 2.54 11.52
C LEU A 112 -5.07 1.83 12.71
N SER A 113 -3.95 2.38 13.21
CA SER A 113 -3.31 1.82 14.41
C SER A 113 -4.16 2.09 15.65
N VAL A 114 -3.97 1.23 16.63
CA VAL A 114 -4.71 1.32 17.90
C VAL A 114 -4.14 2.43 18.79
#